data_700ef9f07e77d3d504f10f1a69788968
#
_entry.id   700ef9f07e77d3d504f10f1a69788968
#
_cell.length_a   1.000
_cell.length_b   1.000
_cell.length_c   1.000
_cell.angle_alpha   90.00
_cell.angle_beta   90.00
_cell.angle_gamma   90.00
#
_symmetry.space_group_name_H-M   'P 1'
#
loop_
_entity.id
_entity.type
_entity.pdbx_description
1 polymer ?
#
loop_
_entity_poly.entity_id
_entity_poly.type
_entity_poly.pdbx_seq_one_letter_code
_entity_poly.pdbx_strand_id
1 'polypeptide(L)'
;MAENILTMTTIVKTYHMGDEEQTVLKGIDLQVDKGEFVAILGPSGSGKSTLMNIIGCLDTADEGTYYLDGQEIDDYSEDELADIRGRKIGFIFQQFNLLPKLTAQENVELPLIYQGMSASKRHARSEEVLERVGLLDRMDHKPTELSGGQQQRVAIARALAGQPSLLLADEPTGNLDSRTGADVMRLFHELHEAGNTIVLITHDAKIAAQTPRAIHIHDGRVLEPADENEVVI
;
A
#
# COMPACT_ATOMS: atom_id res chain seq x y z
N MET A 1 -12.27 6.02 21.55
CA MET A 1 -11.89 6.75 20.33
C MET A 1 -11.12 5.76 19.49
N ALA A 2 -11.41 5.64 18.19
CA ALA A 2 -10.60 4.81 17.31
C ALA A 2 -9.15 5.31 17.35
N GLU A 3 -8.19 4.39 17.26
CA GLU A 3 -6.77 4.70 17.25
C GLU A 3 -6.37 4.96 15.78
N ASN A 4 -5.96 6.20 15.46
CA ASN A 4 -5.51 6.52 14.11
C ASN A 4 -4.18 5.83 13.83
N ILE A 5 -4.11 5.10 12.71
CA ILE A 5 -2.86 4.51 12.22
C ILE A 5 -2.08 5.51 11.38
N LEU A 6 -2.80 6.37 10.65
CA LEU A 6 -2.24 7.39 9.78
C LEU A 6 -2.97 8.71 10.00
N THR A 7 -2.22 9.78 10.20
CA THR A 7 -2.73 11.15 10.25
C THR A 7 -1.78 12.06 9.48
N MET A 8 -2.29 12.71 8.46
CA MET A 8 -1.61 13.73 7.68
C MET A 8 -2.37 15.04 7.83
N THR A 9 -1.65 16.13 8.07
CA THR A 9 -2.24 17.46 8.22
C THR A 9 -1.52 18.44 7.30
N THR A 10 -2.25 19.06 6.40
CA THR A 10 -1.79 20.11 5.47
C THR A 10 -0.55 19.71 4.67
N ILE A 11 -0.48 18.45 4.19
CA ILE A 11 0.67 17.94 3.44
C ILE A 11 0.81 18.65 2.10
N VAL A 12 1.97 19.25 1.86
CA VAL A 12 2.36 19.87 0.60
C VAL A 12 3.58 19.14 0.03
N LYS A 13 3.58 18.93 -1.29
CA LYS A 13 4.74 18.41 -2.02
C LYS A 13 4.94 19.14 -3.33
N THR A 14 6.15 19.67 -3.54
CA THR A 14 6.58 20.39 -4.73
C THR A 14 7.82 19.72 -5.32
N TYR A 15 7.81 19.45 -6.61
CA TYR A 15 8.98 18.96 -7.34
C TYR A 15 9.60 20.07 -8.17
N HIS A 16 10.92 20.12 -8.18
CA HIS A 16 11.71 21.05 -8.99
C HIS A 16 12.24 20.32 -10.22
N MET A 17 11.86 20.78 -11.41
CA MET A 17 12.32 20.26 -12.70
C MET A 17 13.06 21.34 -13.47
N GLY A 18 14.38 21.51 -13.23
CA GLY A 18 15.15 22.63 -13.75
C GLY A 18 14.66 23.95 -13.16
N ASP A 19 14.21 24.86 -14.00
CA ASP A 19 13.68 26.18 -13.59
C ASP A 19 12.17 26.18 -13.30
N GLU A 20 11.48 25.05 -13.47
CA GLU A 20 10.05 24.90 -13.20
C GLU A 20 9.79 24.27 -11.84
N GLU A 21 8.83 24.82 -11.11
CA GLU A 21 8.32 24.27 -9.86
C GLU A 21 6.89 23.77 -10.08
N GLN A 22 6.64 22.52 -9.66
CA GLN A 22 5.32 21.93 -9.73
C GLN A 22 4.85 21.44 -8.35
N THR A 23 3.91 22.15 -7.73
CA THR A 23 3.25 21.69 -6.52
C THR A 23 2.22 20.64 -6.87
N VAL A 24 2.50 19.40 -6.47
CA VAL A 24 1.68 18.21 -6.76
C VAL A 24 0.65 17.94 -5.67
N LEU A 25 1.02 18.09 -4.38
CA LEU A 25 0.09 18.02 -3.26
C LEU A 25 -0.07 19.40 -2.65
N LYS A 26 -1.30 19.83 -2.40
CA LYS A 26 -1.67 21.21 -2.11
C LYS A 26 -2.45 21.31 -0.79
N GLY A 27 -1.86 20.79 0.30
CA GLY A 27 -2.49 20.78 1.61
C GLY A 27 -3.46 19.60 1.77
N ILE A 28 -2.93 18.37 1.78
CA ILE A 28 -3.73 17.17 1.99
C ILE A 28 -3.92 16.93 3.49
N ASP A 29 -5.18 16.83 3.90
CA ASP A 29 -5.59 16.32 5.21
C ASP A 29 -6.14 14.90 5.02
N LEU A 30 -5.58 13.93 5.75
CA LEU A 30 -5.96 12.53 5.63
C LEU A 30 -5.85 11.82 6.97
N GLN A 31 -6.89 11.08 7.35
CA GLN A 31 -6.89 10.21 8.51
C GLN A 31 -7.37 8.82 8.14
N VAL A 32 -6.69 7.79 8.65
CA VAL A 32 -7.08 6.39 8.54
C VAL A 32 -7.01 5.76 9.92
N ASP A 33 -8.11 5.14 10.33
CA ASP A 33 -8.20 4.44 11.60
C ASP A 33 -7.59 3.02 11.50
N LYS A 34 -7.15 2.51 12.65
CA LYS A 34 -6.65 1.14 12.74
C LYS A 34 -7.76 0.14 12.40
N GLY A 35 -7.45 -0.79 11.52
CA GLY A 35 -8.41 -1.77 11.00
C GLY A 35 -9.35 -1.22 9.93
N GLU A 36 -9.11 -0.02 9.41
CA GLU A 36 -9.91 0.55 8.32
C GLU A 36 -9.46 0.07 6.95
N PHE A 37 -10.39 -0.06 6.01
CA PHE A 37 -10.11 -0.31 4.60
C PHE A 37 -10.58 0.87 3.76
N VAL A 38 -9.63 1.66 3.25
CA VAL A 38 -9.86 2.92 2.53
C VAL A 38 -9.32 2.83 1.12
N ALA A 39 -10.09 3.29 0.13
CA ALA A 39 -9.59 3.56 -1.21
C ALA A 39 -9.25 5.03 -1.39
N ILE A 40 -8.13 5.32 -2.04
CA ILE A 40 -7.75 6.65 -2.56
C ILE A 40 -7.98 6.62 -4.06
N LEU A 41 -9.01 7.33 -4.52
CA LEU A 41 -9.46 7.38 -5.92
C LEU A 41 -9.14 8.73 -6.55
N GLY A 42 -8.76 8.73 -7.82
CA GLY A 42 -8.59 9.97 -8.59
C GLY A 42 -8.05 9.70 -10.00
N PRO A 43 -8.16 10.65 -10.92
CA PRO A 43 -7.63 10.53 -12.27
C PRO A 43 -6.11 10.43 -12.30
N SER A 44 -5.55 10.06 -13.46
CA SER A 44 -4.10 10.11 -13.67
C SER A 44 -3.59 11.55 -13.49
N GLY A 45 -2.45 11.70 -12.80
CA GLY A 45 -1.86 13.02 -12.51
C GLY A 45 -2.48 13.77 -11.32
N SER A 46 -3.47 13.22 -10.62
CA SER A 46 -4.08 13.90 -9.46
C SER A 46 -3.22 13.98 -8.20
N GLY A 47 -2.03 13.35 -8.18
CA GLY A 47 -1.13 13.34 -7.02
C GLY A 47 -1.14 12.03 -6.20
N LYS A 48 -1.93 11.00 -6.60
CA LYS A 48 -2.04 9.73 -5.85
C LYS A 48 -0.70 9.02 -5.61
N SER A 49 0.13 8.91 -6.65
CA SER A 49 1.44 8.25 -6.53
C SER A 49 2.38 9.02 -5.62
N THR A 50 2.33 10.36 -5.65
CA THR A 50 3.09 11.22 -4.74
C THR A 50 2.60 11.02 -3.30
N LEU A 51 1.28 11.03 -3.08
CA LEU A 51 0.70 10.77 -1.76
C LEU A 51 1.06 9.36 -1.26
N MET A 52 0.99 8.35 -2.14
CA MET A 52 1.42 6.99 -1.82
C MET A 52 2.88 6.93 -1.37
N ASN A 53 3.77 7.64 -2.07
CA ASN A 53 5.19 7.66 -1.72
C ASN A 53 5.41 8.28 -0.33
N ILE A 54 4.66 9.32 0.02
CA ILE A 54 4.75 9.95 1.36
C ILE A 54 4.15 9.01 2.41
N ILE A 55 2.95 8.45 2.20
CA ILE A 55 2.35 7.45 3.11
C ILE A 55 3.33 6.28 3.31
N GLY A 56 3.97 5.85 2.22
CA GLY A 56 4.91 4.75 2.20
C GLY A 56 6.30 5.08 2.75
N CYS A 57 6.55 6.30 3.21
CA CYS A 57 7.88 6.77 3.62
C CYS A 57 8.96 6.56 2.53
N LEU A 58 8.58 6.62 1.24
CA LEU A 58 9.47 6.57 0.08
C LEU A 58 9.89 7.98 -0.36
N ASP A 59 9.16 8.99 0.08
CA ASP A 59 9.42 10.41 -0.11
C ASP A 59 8.93 11.15 1.15
N THR A 60 9.34 12.40 1.33
CA THR A 60 8.93 13.26 2.44
C THR A 60 8.07 14.41 1.94
N ALA A 61 7.18 14.93 2.78
CA ALA A 61 6.46 16.16 2.52
C ALA A 61 7.41 17.35 2.62
N ASP A 62 7.10 18.44 1.91
CA ASP A 62 7.85 19.70 2.04
C ASP A 62 7.25 20.59 3.15
N GLU A 63 5.93 20.44 3.39
CA GLU A 63 5.20 21.10 4.48
C GLU A 63 4.11 20.19 5.02
N GLY A 64 3.66 20.46 6.24
CA GLY A 64 2.63 19.71 6.95
C GLY A 64 3.21 18.76 7.98
N THR A 65 2.36 17.89 8.55
CA THR A 65 2.79 16.89 9.55
C THR A 65 2.23 15.52 9.21
N TYR A 66 3.05 14.47 9.39
CA TYR A 66 2.67 13.08 9.16
C TYR A 66 2.96 12.21 10.39
N TYR A 67 1.90 11.60 10.93
CA TYR A 67 1.98 10.60 12.00
C TYR A 67 1.63 9.21 11.45
N LEU A 68 2.48 8.23 11.69
CA LEU A 68 2.25 6.82 11.38
C LEU A 68 2.37 5.99 12.66
N ASP A 69 1.31 5.26 13.01
CA ASP A 69 1.25 4.39 14.20
C ASP A 69 1.67 5.16 15.47
N GLY A 70 1.17 6.42 15.60
CA GLY A 70 1.43 7.31 16.72
C GLY A 70 2.81 7.98 16.74
N GLN A 71 3.66 7.78 15.72
CA GLN A 71 4.99 8.39 15.59
C GLN A 71 4.97 9.50 14.54
N GLU A 72 5.44 10.69 14.89
CA GLU A 72 5.72 11.77 13.94
C GLU A 72 7.01 11.44 13.18
N ILE A 73 6.95 11.53 11.84
CA ILE A 73 8.05 11.04 10.99
C ILE A 73 8.65 12.11 10.08
N ASP A 74 8.21 13.36 10.18
CA ASP A 74 8.62 14.45 9.28
C ASP A 74 10.12 14.74 9.31
N ASP A 75 10.74 14.63 10.49
CA ASP A 75 12.17 14.91 10.70
C ASP A 75 13.06 13.65 10.62
N TYR A 76 12.53 12.51 10.15
CA TYR A 76 13.28 11.25 10.11
C TYR A 76 14.31 11.27 8.98
N SER A 77 15.50 10.76 9.29
CA SER A 77 16.53 10.46 8.30
C SER A 77 16.10 9.32 7.36
N GLU A 78 16.76 9.20 6.22
CA GLU A 78 16.54 8.11 5.26
C GLU A 78 16.65 6.71 5.90
N ASP A 79 17.58 6.51 6.85
CA ASP A 79 17.75 5.24 7.56
C ASP A 79 16.57 4.95 8.49
N GLU A 80 16.05 5.97 9.18
CA GLU A 80 14.86 5.84 10.05
C GLU A 80 13.61 5.58 9.23
N LEU A 81 13.43 6.28 8.10
CA LEU A 81 12.34 6.03 7.16
C LEU A 81 12.43 4.61 6.58
N ALA A 82 13.63 4.11 6.29
CA ALA A 82 13.83 2.73 5.83
C ALA A 82 13.44 1.69 6.88
N ASP A 83 13.74 1.92 8.16
CA ASP A 83 13.32 1.04 9.27
C ASP A 83 11.79 1.06 9.44
N ILE A 84 11.16 2.23 9.38
CA ILE A 84 9.69 2.37 9.40
C ILE A 84 9.06 1.60 8.22
N ARG A 85 9.53 1.80 6.98
CA ARG A 85 9.06 1.06 5.81
C ARG A 85 9.14 -0.45 6.02
N GLY A 86 10.28 -0.92 6.54
CA GLY A 86 10.54 -2.35 6.73
C GLY A 86 9.69 -3.00 7.83
N ARG A 87 9.18 -2.23 8.78
CA ARG A 87 8.48 -2.74 9.97
C ARG A 87 6.99 -2.43 9.99
N LYS A 88 6.60 -1.25 9.49
CA LYS A 88 5.25 -0.71 9.66
C LYS A 88 4.41 -0.80 8.39
N ILE A 89 5.03 -0.91 7.20
CA ILE A 89 4.33 -0.81 5.93
C ILE A 89 4.56 -2.07 5.09
N GLY A 90 3.47 -2.69 4.67
CA GLY A 90 3.46 -3.79 3.70
C GLY A 90 3.04 -3.28 2.33
N PHE A 91 3.97 -3.21 1.38
CA PHE A 91 3.70 -2.74 0.02
C PHE A 91 3.20 -3.83 -0.90
N ILE A 92 2.16 -3.49 -1.69
CA ILE A 92 1.59 -4.32 -2.74
C ILE A 92 1.48 -3.46 -4.01
N PHE A 93 2.18 -3.85 -5.08
CA PHE A 93 2.28 -3.08 -6.31
C PHE A 93 1.52 -3.73 -7.47
N GLN A 94 1.12 -2.94 -8.45
CA GLN A 94 0.49 -3.38 -9.69
C GLN A 94 1.35 -4.40 -10.45
N GLN A 95 2.66 -4.21 -10.50
CA GLN A 95 3.62 -5.08 -11.22
C GLN A 95 4.16 -6.23 -10.36
N PHE A 96 3.52 -6.53 -9.20
CA PHE A 96 3.91 -7.57 -8.25
C PHE A 96 5.29 -7.36 -7.62
N ASN A 97 6.28 -6.87 -8.37
CA ASN A 97 7.67 -6.60 -7.97
C ASN A 97 8.32 -7.79 -7.23
N LEU A 98 8.09 -9.01 -7.75
CA LEU A 98 8.74 -10.21 -7.26
C LEU A 98 10.14 -10.35 -7.89
N LEU A 99 11.09 -10.84 -7.11
CA LEU A 99 12.42 -11.17 -7.61
C LEU A 99 12.36 -12.48 -8.41
N PRO A 100 12.61 -12.46 -9.74
CA PRO A 100 12.30 -13.61 -10.61
C PRO A 100 13.23 -14.81 -10.40
N LYS A 101 14.36 -14.63 -9.72
CA LYS A 101 15.32 -15.70 -9.41
C LYS A 101 14.98 -16.45 -8.11
N LEU A 102 14.15 -15.84 -7.26
CA LEU A 102 13.74 -16.39 -5.97
C LEU A 102 12.43 -17.15 -6.12
N THR A 103 12.20 -18.15 -5.28
CA THR A 103 10.92 -18.85 -5.15
C THR A 103 9.85 -17.95 -4.53
N ALA A 104 8.60 -18.38 -4.49
CA ALA A 104 7.53 -17.68 -3.80
C ALA A 104 7.87 -17.50 -2.31
N GLN A 105 8.33 -18.55 -1.65
CA GLN A 105 8.74 -18.53 -0.25
C GLN A 105 9.90 -17.55 -0.02
N GLU A 106 10.95 -17.63 -0.82
CA GLU A 106 12.10 -16.71 -0.71
C GLU A 106 11.72 -15.26 -0.92
N ASN A 107 10.77 -14.95 -1.84
CA ASN A 107 10.23 -13.61 -2.00
C ASN A 107 9.48 -13.13 -0.75
N VAL A 108 8.71 -14.02 -0.12
CA VAL A 108 7.97 -13.70 1.11
C VAL A 108 8.90 -13.51 2.31
N GLU A 109 10.04 -14.20 2.35
CA GLU A 109 11.04 -14.07 3.41
C GLU A 109 11.84 -12.76 3.36
N LEU A 110 11.88 -12.05 2.21
CA LEU A 110 12.71 -10.86 2.04
C LEU A 110 12.54 -9.80 3.16
N PRO A 111 11.33 -9.32 3.49
CA PRO A 111 11.16 -8.32 4.55
C PRO A 111 11.61 -8.84 5.91
N LEU A 112 11.47 -10.14 6.17
CA LEU A 112 11.89 -10.76 7.44
C LEU A 112 13.42 -10.83 7.59
N ILE A 113 14.15 -10.90 6.46
CA ILE A 113 15.60 -10.81 6.46
C ILE A 113 16.06 -9.43 6.94
N TYR A 114 15.44 -8.37 6.40
CA TYR A 114 15.73 -6.99 6.80
C TYR A 114 15.34 -6.70 8.26
N GLN A 115 14.32 -7.38 8.77
CA GLN A 115 13.94 -7.32 10.19
C GLN A 115 14.89 -8.12 11.11
N GLY A 116 15.91 -8.80 10.56
CA GLY A 116 16.89 -9.60 11.34
C GLY A 116 16.35 -10.92 11.88
N MET A 117 15.23 -11.43 11.33
CA MET A 117 14.62 -12.67 11.78
C MET A 117 15.51 -13.89 11.41
N SER A 118 15.65 -14.86 12.32
CA SER A 118 16.41 -16.08 12.06
C SER A 118 15.78 -16.95 10.97
N ALA A 119 16.60 -17.72 10.22
CA ALA A 119 16.14 -18.52 9.10
C ALA A 119 14.95 -19.45 9.43
N SER A 120 15.01 -20.15 10.58
CA SER A 120 13.93 -21.05 11.00
C SER A 120 12.60 -20.29 11.24
N LYS A 121 12.66 -19.10 11.85
CA LYS A 121 11.47 -18.29 12.09
C LYS A 121 10.92 -17.71 10.79
N ARG A 122 11.79 -17.26 9.86
CA ARG A 122 11.38 -16.76 8.54
C ARG A 122 10.65 -17.84 7.75
N HIS A 123 11.21 -19.06 7.73
CA HIS A 123 10.64 -20.21 7.04
C HIS A 123 9.23 -20.52 7.56
N ALA A 124 9.07 -20.69 8.87
CA ALA A 124 7.76 -20.93 9.48
C ALA A 124 6.76 -19.79 9.20
N ARG A 125 7.22 -18.51 9.25
CA ARG A 125 6.35 -17.37 8.98
C ARG A 125 5.95 -17.27 7.50
N SER A 126 6.86 -17.54 6.58
CA SER A 126 6.56 -17.55 5.16
C SER A 126 5.57 -18.65 4.77
N GLU A 127 5.69 -19.85 5.34
CA GLU A 127 4.69 -20.91 5.17
C GLU A 127 3.31 -20.48 5.66
N GLU A 128 3.20 -19.93 6.86
CA GLU A 128 1.95 -19.44 7.45
C GLU A 128 1.25 -18.41 6.53
N VAL A 129 1.98 -17.41 6.02
CA VAL A 129 1.36 -16.39 5.17
C VAL A 129 1.08 -16.88 3.76
N LEU A 130 1.86 -17.83 3.22
CA LEU A 130 1.56 -18.48 1.94
C LEU A 130 0.32 -19.38 2.05
N GLU A 131 0.13 -20.08 3.17
CA GLU A 131 -1.10 -20.81 3.44
C GLU A 131 -2.31 -19.88 3.50
N ARG A 132 -2.18 -18.73 4.18
CA ARG A 132 -3.24 -17.71 4.30
C ARG A 132 -3.71 -17.16 2.96
N VAL A 133 -2.81 -17.06 1.95
CA VAL A 133 -3.17 -16.63 0.60
C VAL A 133 -3.46 -17.81 -0.36
N GLY A 134 -3.48 -19.05 0.13
CA GLY A 134 -3.81 -20.27 -0.63
C GLY A 134 -2.71 -20.67 -1.62
N LEU A 135 -1.43 -20.50 -1.26
CA LEU A 135 -0.29 -20.80 -2.13
C LEU A 135 0.81 -21.65 -1.45
N LEU A 136 0.49 -22.33 -0.37
CA LEU A 136 1.47 -23.18 0.32
C LEU A 136 2.03 -24.28 -0.60
N ASP A 137 1.18 -24.88 -1.45
CA ASP A 137 1.56 -25.90 -2.45
C ASP A 137 2.41 -25.35 -3.61
N ARG A 138 2.60 -24.02 -3.66
CA ARG A 138 3.37 -23.30 -4.69
C ARG A 138 4.61 -22.60 -4.12
N MET A 139 4.96 -22.83 -2.87
CA MET A 139 6.03 -22.11 -2.18
C MET A 139 7.39 -22.22 -2.89
N ASP A 140 7.68 -23.36 -3.53
CA ASP A 140 8.94 -23.62 -4.23
C ASP A 140 8.95 -23.13 -5.70
N HIS A 141 7.81 -22.62 -6.22
CA HIS A 141 7.71 -22.11 -7.57
C HIS A 141 8.33 -20.72 -7.69
N LYS A 142 8.98 -20.45 -8.84
CA LYS A 142 9.46 -19.12 -9.20
C LYS A 142 8.32 -18.28 -9.80
N PRO A 143 8.43 -16.94 -9.80
CA PRO A 143 7.40 -16.08 -10.40
C PRO A 143 7.04 -16.44 -11.85
N THR A 144 8.00 -16.88 -12.66
CA THR A 144 7.79 -17.29 -14.05
C THR A 144 6.92 -18.56 -14.20
N GLU A 145 6.74 -19.31 -13.12
CA GLU A 145 5.96 -20.55 -13.08
C GLU A 145 4.56 -20.32 -12.49
N LEU A 146 4.25 -19.07 -12.09
CA LEU A 146 3.02 -18.64 -11.45
C LEU A 146 2.17 -17.79 -12.39
N SER A 147 0.85 -17.95 -12.34
CA SER A 147 -0.08 -17.02 -13.00
C SER A 147 -0.01 -15.62 -12.40
N GLY A 148 -0.49 -14.59 -13.10
CA GLY A 148 -0.50 -13.20 -12.59
C GLY A 148 -1.22 -13.08 -11.23
N GLY A 149 -2.36 -13.74 -11.06
CA GLY A 149 -3.06 -13.75 -9.77
C GLY A 149 -2.31 -14.47 -8.67
N GLN A 150 -1.57 -15.54 -8.98
CA GLN A 150 -0.71 -16.21 -8.03
C GLN A 150 0.48 -15.32 -7.65
N GLN A 151 1.09 -14.64 -8.61
CA GLN A 151 2.16 -13.67 -8.34
C GLN A 151 1.68 -12.53 -7.43
N GLN A 152 0.46 -12.01 -7.66
CA GLN A 152 -0.13 -10.98 -6.80
C GLN A 152 -0.38 -11.51 -5.38
N ARG A 153 -0.86 -12.73 -5.23
CA ARG A 153 -1.03 -13.35 -3.91
C ARG A 153 0.32 -13.56 -3.19
N VAL A 154 1.40 -13.90 -3.90
CA VAL A 154 2.75 -13.93 -3.33
C VAL A 154 3.19 -12.53 -2.88
N ALA A 155 2.91 -11.48 -3.67
CA ALA A 155 3.21 -10.10 -3.28
C ALA A 155 2.42 -9.67 -2.04
N ILE A 156 1.15 -10.08 -1.91
CA ILE A 156 0.33 -9.86 -0.71
C ILE A 156 0.92 -10.63 0.48
N ALA A 157 1.29 -11.90 0.31
CA ALA A 157 1.93 -12.69 1.37
C ALA A 157 3.24 -12.05 1.84
N ARG A 158 4.07 -11.55 0.92
CA ARG A 158 5.28 -10.80 1.24
C ARG A 158 4.98 -9.56 2.07
N ALA A 159 3.95 -8.80 1.71
CA ALA A 159 3.53 -7.62 2.47
C ALA A 159 3.07 -7.97 3.89
N LEU A 160 2.36 -9.09 4.05
CA LEU A 160 1.86 -9.59 5.34
C LEU A 160 2.95 -10.20 6.24
N ALA A 161 4.05 -10.68 5.65
CA ALA A 161 5.05 -11.45 6.39
C ALA A 161 5.63 -10.69 7.58
N GLY A 162 5.93 -9.40 7.39
CA GLY A 162 6.49 -8.50 8.41
C GLY A 162 5.50 -8.06 9.50
N GLN A 163 4.25 -8.46 9.45
CA GLN A 163 3.16 -8.02 10.35
C GLN A 163 3.05 -6.47 10.39
N PRO A 164 2.90 -5.81 9.23
CA PRO A 164 2.87 -4.36 9.17
C PRO A 164 1.63 -3.80 9.87
N SER A 165 1.74 -2.54 10.32
CA SER A 165 0.60 -1.79 10.85
C SER A 165 -0.33 -1.30 9.72
N LEU A 166 0.21 -1.14 8.50
CA LEU A 166 -0.49 -0.64 7.32
C LEU A 166 -0.14 -1.48 6.08
N LEU A 167 -1.14 -1.96 5.35
CA LEU A 167 -0.99 -2.47 3.98
C LEU A 167 -1.28 -1.33 2.99
N LEU A 168 -0.31 -1.04 2.13
CA LEU A 168 -0.41 0.01 1.12
C LEU A 168 -0.38 -0.64 -0.27
N ALA A 169 -1.51 -0.60 -0.97
CA ALA A 169 -1.71 -1.28 -2.25
C ALA A 169 -1.89 -0.27 -3.39
N ASP A 170 -1.00 -0.32 -4.38
CA ASP A 170 -1.03 0.52 -5.58
C ASP A 170 -1.56 -0.28 -6.76
N GLU A 171 -2.76 0.07 -7.24
CA GLU A 171 -3.44 -0.56 -8.38
C GLU A 171 -3.37 -2.10 -8.34
N PRO A 172 -3.73 -2.76 -7.23
CA PRO A 172 -3.39 -4.16 -6.99
C PRO A 172 -4.06 -5.15 -7.95
N THR A 173 -5.02 -4.70 -8.74
CA THR A 173 -5.75 -5.50 -9.74
C THR A 173 -5.49 -5.06 -11.18
N GLY A 174 -4.71 -3.98 -11.39
CA GLY A 174 -4.56 -3.33 -12.70
C GLY A 174 -3.95 -4.20 -13.79
N ASN A 175 -3.16 -5.21 -13.44
CA ASN A 175 -2.53 -6.15 -14.40
C ASN A 175 -3.24 -7.52 -14.45
N LEU A 176 -4.44 -7.64 -13.89
CA LEU A 176 -5.19 -8.88 -13.79
C LEU A 176 -6.45 -8.85 -14.66
N ASP A 177 -6.88 -10.01 -15.14
CA ASP A 177 -8.21 -10.14 -15.71
C ASP A 177 -9.30 -9.96 -14.64
N SER A 178 -10.52 -9.64 -15.06
CA SER A 178 -11.62 -9.28 -14.16
C SER A 178 -11.94 -10.35 -13.11
N ARG A 179 -11.81 -11.65 -13.46
CA ARG A 179 -12.09 -12.76 -12.54
C ARG A 179 -10.99 -12.84 -11.48
N THR A 180 -9.76 -12.83 -11.91
CA THR A 180 -8.58 -12.87 -11.03
C THR A 180 -8.51 -11.62 -10.15
N GLY A 181 -8.85 -10.44 -10.69
CA GLY A 181 -8.97 -9.21 -9.92
C GLY A 181 -10.02 -9.29 -8.82
N ALA A 182 -11.20 -9.89 -9.11
CA ALA A 182 -12.23 -10.11 -8.11
C ALA A 182 -11.76 -11.07 -6.99
N ASP A 183 -10.98 -12.11 -7.32
CA ASP A 183 -10.42 -13.03 -6.33
C ASP A 183 -9.38 -12.33 -5.43
N VAL A 184 -8.60 -11.39 -5.97
CA VAL A 184 -7.66 -10.57 -5.18
C VAL A 184 -8.41 -9.57 -4.29
N MET A 185 -9.47 -8.92 -4.78
CA MET A 185 -10.29 -8.03 -3.95
C MET A 185 -10.98 -8.78 -2.81
N ARG A 186 -11.44 -10.02 -3.04
CA ARG A 186 -11.97 -10.87 -1.96
C ARG A 186 -10.92 -11.14 -0.88
N LEU A 187 -9.68 -11.41 -1.27
CA LEU A 187 -8.59 -11.57 -0.31
C LEU A 187 -8.35 -10.29 0.51
N PHE A 188 -8.44 -9.10 -0.09
CA PHE A 188 -8.36 -7.83 0.67
C PHE A 188 -9.50 -7.69 1.69
N HIS A 189 -10.71 -8.10 1.36
CA HIS A 189 -11.83 -8.11 2.31
C HIS A 189 -11.58 -9.09 3.46
N GLU A 190 -11.10 -10.30 3.18
CA GLU A 190 -10.74 -11.29 4.21
C GLU A 190 -9.63 -10.74 5.14
N LEU A 191 -8.65 -10.03 4.59
CA LEU A 191 -7.59 -9.39 5.37
C LEU A 191 -8.13 -8.25 6.24
N HIS A 192 -9.04 -7.42 5.70
CA HIS A 192 -9.72 -6.37 6.46
C HIS A 192 -10.55 -6.95 7.60
N GLU A 193 -11.38 -7.98 7.35
CA GLU A 193 -12.15 -8.69 8.36
C GLU A 193 -11.26 -9.31 9.46
N ALA A 194 -10.03 -9.68 9.10
CA ALA A 194 -9.03 -10.15 10.06
C ALA A 194 -8.32 -9.01 10.82
N GLY A 195 -8.75 -7.74 10.65
CA GLY A 195 -8.28 -6.57 11.39
C GLY A 195 -7.08 -5.85 10.78
N ASN A 196 -6.68 -6.14 9.53
CA ASN A 196 -5.61 -5.39 8.88
C ASN A 196 -6.12 -4.01 8.44
N THR A 197 -5.27 -2.98 8.59
CA THR A 197 -5.50 -1.65 8.03
C THR A 197 -5.02 -1.64 6.59
N ILE A 198 -5.84 -1.16 5.66
CA ILE A 198 -5.56 -1.22 4.22
C ILE A 198 -5.83 0.14 3.58
N VAL A 199 -4.83 0.70 2.91
CA VAL A 199 -4.98 1.84 2.00
C VAL A 199 -4.74 1.33 0.58
N LEU A 200 -5.77 1.40 -0.25
CA LEU A 200 -5.76 0.98 -1.65
C LEU A 200 -5.82 2.21 -2.53
N ILE A 201 -4.87 2.35 -3.45
CA ILE A 201 -4.80 3.44 -4.41
C ILE A 201 -5.26 2.92 -5.77
N THR A 202 -6.20 3.61 -6.40
CA THR A 202 -6.72 3.21 -7.70
C THR A 202 -7.29 4.40 -8.49
N HIS A 203 -7.36 4.24 -9.81
CA HIS A 203 -8.14 5.12 -10.69
C HIS A 203 -9.47 4.47 -11.12
N ASP A 204 -9.70 3.20 -10.74
CA ASP A 204 -10.93 2.47 -11.07
C ASP A 204 -12.00 2.67 -9.99
N ALA A 205 -13.04 3.44 -10.34
CA ALA A 205 -14.18 3.68 -9.45
C ALA A 205 -14.91 2.40 -9.02
N LYS A 206 -14.88 1.33 -9.85
CA LYS A 206 -15.51 0.04 -9.50
C LYS A 206 -14.74 -0.69 -8.41
N ILE A 207 -13.41 -0.53 -8.39
CA ILE A 207 -12.56 -1.08 -7.33
C ILE A 207 -12.76 -0.26 -6.06
N ALA A 208 -12.71 1.08 -6.15
CA ALA A 208 -12.94 1.95 -5.01
C ALA A 208 -14.32 1.73 -4.35
N ALA A 209 -15.38 1.53 -5.15
CA ALA A 209 -16.73 1.25 -4.66
C ALA A 209 -16.86 -0.08 -3.90
N GLN A 210 -15.87 -0.96 -3.95
CA GLN A 210 -15.83 -2.19 -3.16
C GLN A 210 -15.25 -1.99 -1.76
N THR A 211 -14.64 -0.82 -1.48
CA THR A 211 -14.09 -0.52 -0.15
C THR A 211 -15.13 0.18 0.73
N PRO A 212 -15.07 0.00 2.06
CA PRO A 212 -16.01 0.66 2.98
C PRO A 212 -15.98 2.19 2.93
N ARG A 213 -14.82 2.79 2.55
CA ARG A 213 -14.64 4.23 2.43
C ARG A 213 -13.77 4.53 1.22
N ALA A 214 -14.16 5.54 0.45
CA ALA A 214 -13.37 6.11 -0.63
C ALA A 214 -13.05 7.59 -0.34
N ILE A 215 -11.82 7.98 -0.65
CA ILE A 215 -11.32 9.36 -0.56
C ILE A 215 -10.95 9.77 -1.98
N HIS A 216 -11.51 10.86 -2.45
CA HIS A 216 -11.29 11.34 -3.80
C HIS A 216 -10.19 12.40 -3.81
N ILE A 217 -9.21 12.24 -4.72
CA ILE A 217 -8.15 13.21 -4.93
C ILE A 217 -8.22 13.75 -6.35
N HIS A 218 -8.23 15.07 -6.45
CA HIS A 218 -8.19 15.79 -7.71
C HIS A 218 -7.24 16.99 -7.61
N ASP A 219 -6.36 17.15 -8.60
CA ASP A 219 -5.39 18.26 -8.68
C ASP A 219 -4.62 18.55 -7.38
N GLY A 220 -4.22 17.47 -6.68
CA GLY A 220 -3.43 17.56 -5.46
C GLY A 220 -4.22 17.95 -4.21
N ARG A 221 -5.54 17.84 -4.21
CA ARG A 221 -6.43 18.11 -3.07
C ARG A 221 -7.37 16.92 -2.82
N VAL A 222 -7.73 16.72 -1.57
CA VAL A 222 -8.84 15.85 -1.20
C VAL A 222 -10.14 16.60 -1.49
N LEU A 223 -11.07 15.95 -2.19
CA LEU A 223 -12.40 16.50 -2.44
C LEU A 223 -13.30 16.25 -1.23
N GLU A 224 -14.02 17.30 -0.80
CA GLU A 224 -15.09 17.16 0.15
C GLU A 224 -16.32 16.48 -0.50
N PRO A 225 -17.17 15.77 0.25
CA PRO A 225 -18.34 15.07 -0.31
C PRO A 225 -19.32 15.94 -1.12
N ALA A 226 -19.29 17.26 -0.92
CA ALA A 226 -20.08 18.22 -1.68
C ALA A 226 -19.53 18.47 -3.09
N ASP A 227 -18.22 18.30 -3.27
CA ASP A 227 -17.50 18.59 -4.54
C ASP A 227 -17.51 17.38 -5.48
N GLU A 228 -17.82 16.18 -4.95
CA GLU A 228 -17.86 14.93 -5.73
C GLU A 228 -18.88 14.95 -6.88
N ASN A 229 -19.94 15.76 -6.77
CA ASN A 229 -20.97 15.88 -7.79
C ASN A 229 -20.57 16.77 -8.98
N GLU A 230 -19.46 17.55 -8.88
CA GLU A 230 -18.98 18.42 -9.96
C GLU A 230 -17.92 17.74 -10.87
N VAL A 231 -17.39 16.58 -10.48
CA VAL A 231 -16.28 15.89 -11.19
C VAL A 231 -16.78 14.74 -12.08
N VAL A 232 -18.08 14.56 -12.22
CA VAL A 232 -18.65 13.56 -13.16
C VAL A 232 -18.79 14.18 -14.55
N ILE A 233 -17.71 14.24 -15.31
CA ILE A 233 -17.73 14.30 -16.78
C ILE A 233 -16.63 13.39 -17.33
#